data_38947dd68473786e7b37f82cba273e67
#
_entry.id   38947dd68473786e7b37f82cba273e67
#
_cell.length_a   1.000
_cell.length_b   1.000
_cell.length_c   1.000
_cell.angle_alpha   90.00
_cell.angle_beta   90.00
_cell.angle_gamma   90.00
#
_symmetry.space_group_name_H-M   'P 1'
#
loop_
_entity.id
_entity.type
_entity.pdbx_description
1 polymer ?
#
loop_
_entity_poly.entity_id
_entity_poly.type
_entity_poly.pdbx_seq_one_letter_code
_entity_poly.pdbx_strand_id
1 'polypeptide(L)'
;MPPAFYTFTFLRHGESVGNLENRYQGHADFPLTETGRSQAQRLAQRWMEAGATFDRAFASPLLRARETAEIVCAALQVPLEFDPGWMEINNGLLAGMKSEEAERAVPKPDFMTPYTRYGQNGESRWEVYLRAGRNIQDLLEKPVGNYLIVAHGGVLNMTLYAILGIPLQADVSGPRFVFNNTTFAKFTYEPARHVWRMWNFDDRPQRKEG
;
A
#
# COMPACT_ATOMS: atom_id res chain seq x y z
N MET A 1 2.65 22.93 25.12
CA MET A 1 2.71 22.70 23.67
C MET A 1 1.62 21.70 23.32
N PRO A 2 0.87 21.85 22.22
CA PRO A 2 -0.04 20.81 21.79
C PRO A 2 0.77 19.52 21.58
N PRO A 3 0.18 18.34 21.85
CA PRO A 3 0.87 17.08 21.62
C PRO A 3 1.26 16.97 20.14
N ALA A 4 2.51 16.60 19.90
CA ALA A 4 3.02 16.41 18.56
C ALA A 4 2.53 15.04 18.03
N PHE A 5 1.80 15.04 16.92
CA PHE A 5 1.27 13.84 16.29
C PHE A 5 1.92 13.60 14.94
N TYR A 6 2.31 12.36 14.68
CA TYR A 6 2.51 11.92 13.30
C TYR A 6 1.14 11.74 12.63
N THR A 7 1.04 12.12 11.38
CA THR A 7 -0.08 11.77 10.51
C THR A 7 0.44 10.94 9.35
N PHE A 8 -0.21 9.82 9.07
CA PHE A 8 0.14 8.93 7.97
C PHE A 8 -1.09 8.72 7.09
N THR A 9 -0.93 8.93 5.79
CA THR A 9 -1.92 8.56 4.78
C THR A 9 -1.35 7.45 3.91
N PHE A 10 -1.89 6.24 4.05
CA PHE A 10 -1.51 5.06 3.30
C PHE A 10 -2.40 4.93 2.07
N LEU A 11 -1.84 5.15 0.90
CA LEU A 11 -2.53 5.18 -0.39
C LEU A 11 -2.14 3.97 -1.24
N ARG A 12 -3.13 3.24 -1.77
CA ARG A 12 -2.87 2.23 -2.80
C ARG A 12 -2.78 2.90 -4.17
N HIS A 13 -1.88 2.42 -5.01
CA HIS A 13 -1.70 2.84 -6.41
C HIS A 13 -2.99 2.80 -7.24
N GLY A 14 -3.06 3.56 -8.32
CA GLY A 14 -4.11 3.53 -9.34
C GLY A 14 -4.18 2.20 -10.09
N GLU A 15 -5.20 2.02 -10.92
CA GLU A 15 -5.34 0.81 -11.73
C GLU A 15 -4.11 0.61 -12.63
N SER A 16 -3.51 -0.58 -12.54
CA SER A 16 -2.39 -1.00 -13.38
C SER A 16 -2.84 -1.96 -14.47
N VAL A 17 -2.02 -2.14 -15.49
CA VAL A 17 -2.21 -3.18 -16.52
C VAL A 17 -2.36 -4.56 -15.87
N GLY A 18 -1.59 -4.85 -14.83
CA GLY A 18 -1.72 -6.11 -14.09
C GLY A 18 -3.05 -6.25 -13.34
N ASN A 19 -3.69 -5.15 -12.89
CA ASN A 19 -5.05 -5.21 -12.35
C ASN A 19 -6.07 -5.51 -13.45
N LEU A 20 -5.99 -4.79 -14.59
CA LEU A 20 -6.90 -4.95 -15.71
C LEU A 20 -6.86 -6.39 -16.28
N GLU A 21 -5.67 -6.98 -16.33
CA GLU A 21 -5.45 -8.33 -16.86
C GLU A 21 -5.58 -9.43 -15.80
N ASN A 22 -5.96 -9.11 -14.58
CA ASN A 22 -6.08 -10.06 -13.45
C ASN A 22 -4.81 -10.90 -13.23
N ARG A 23 -3.64 -10.22 -13.11
CA ARG A 23 -2.35 -10.86 -12.88
C ARG A 23 -1.91 -10.79 -11.43
N TYR A 24 -1.20 -11.82 -11.00
CA TYR A 24 -0.34 -11.77 -9.80
C TYR A 24 0.82 -10.80 -10.06
N GLN A 25 0.71 -9.59 -9.58
CA GLN A 25 1.73 -8.57 -9.87
C GLN A 25 2.98 -8.77 -9.04
N GLY A 26 2.86 -8.76 -7.71
CA GLY A 26 4.02 -8.83 -6.83
C GLY A 26 5.09 -7.82 -7.22
N HIS A 27 6.31 -8.31 -7.47
CA HIS A 27 7.42 -7.51 -7.96
C HIS A 27 7.49 -7.43 -9.50
N ALA A 28 6.61 -8.11 -10.25
CA ALA A 28 6.48 -7.86 -11.69
C ALA A 28 5.98 -6.43 -11.92
N ASP A 29 6.63 -5.73 -12.85
CA ASP A 29 6.47 -4.30 -12.99
C ASP A 29 5.51 -3.95 -14.12
N PHE A 30 4.33 -3.51 -13.74
CA PHE A 30 3.25 -3.10 -14.65
C PHE A 30 2.97 -1.61 -14.48
N PRO A 31 2.87 -0.83 -15.58
CA PRO A 31 2.51 0.59 -15.53
C PRO A 31 1.03 0.77 -15.18
N LEU A 32 0.64 2.00 -14.86
CA LEU A 32 -0.76 2.38 -14.77
C LEU A 32 -1.46 2.26 -16.13
N THR A 33 -2.77 1.95 -16.10
CA THR A 33 -3.66 2.19 -17.23
C THR A 33 -4.00 3.68 -17.36
N GLU A 34 -4.64 4.09 -18.46
CA GLU A 34 -5.21 5.45 -18.56
C GLU A 34 -6.25 5.71 -17.46
N THR A 35 -7.06 4.69 -17.12
CA THR A 35 -7.96 4.75 -15.97
C THR A 35 -7.20 4.99 -14.68
N GLY A 36 -6.10 4.29 -14.45
CA GLY A 36 -5.27 4.45 -13.26
C GLY A 36 -4.66 5.85 -13.14
N ARG A 37 -4.14 6.41 -14.24
CA ARG A 37 -3.64 7.79 -14.27
C ARG A 37 -4.74 8.79 -13.96
N SER A 38 -5.90 8.62 -14.57
CA SER A 38 -7.08 9.45 -14.33
C SER A 38 -7.58 9.34 -12.87
N GLN A 39 -7.51 8.15 -12.24
CA GLN A 39 -7.81 7.96 -10.82
C GLN A 39 -6.85 8.77 -9.93
N ALA A 40 -5.54 8.71 -10.21
CA ALA A 40 -4.52 9.46 -9.46
C ALA A 40 -4.70 10.97 -9.62
N GLN A 41 -5.00 11.47 -10.82
CA GLN A 41 -5.27 12.88 -11.09
C GLN A 41 -6.51 13.39 -10.35
N ARG A 42 -7.62 12.63 -10.38
CA ARG A 42 -8.85 13.01 -9.64
C ARG A 42 -8.63 13.01 -8.13
N LEU A 43 -7.87 12.06 -7.60
CA LEU A 43 -7.50 12.06 -6.18
C LEU A 43 -6.69 13.29 -5.83
N ALA A 44 -5.68 13.62 -6.63
CA ALA A 44 -4.84 14.80 -6.43
C ALA A 44 -5.68 16.09 -6.46
N GLN A 45 -6.56 16.23 -7.44
CA GLN A 45 -7.47 17.38 -7.55
C GLN A 45 -8.37 17.50 -6.31
N ARG A 46 -9.01 16.41 -5.87
CA ARG A 46 -9.83 16.39 -4.67
C ARG A 46 -9.04 16.78 -3.42
N TRP A 47 -7.80 16.34 -3.29
CA TRP A 47 -6.95 16.72 -2.16
C TRP A 47 -6.50 18.16 -2.20
N MET A 48 -6.22 18.73 -3.39
CA MET A 48 -5.96 20.16 -3.56
C MET A 48 -7.14 21.00 -3.12
N GLU A 49 -8.35 20.66 -3.59
CA GLU A 49 -9.61 21.36 -3.24
C GLU A 49 -9.93 21.28 -1.74
N ALA A 50 -9.57 20.14 -1.10
CA ALA A 50 -9.71 19.96 0.34
C ALA A 50 -8.59 20.61 1.17
N GLY A 51 -7.60 21.27 0.54
CA GLY A 51 -6.45 21.86 1.21
C GLY A 51 -5.55 20.83 1.91
N ALA A 52 -5.48 19.60 1.39
CA ALA A 52 -4.62 18.58 1.95
C ALA A 52 -3.14 18.93 1.73
N THR A 53 -2.35 18.79 2.78
CA THR A 53 -0.92 19.04 2.75
C THR A 53 -0.16 17.83 3.28
N PHE A 54 1.04 17.60 2.78
CA PHE A 54 1.96 16.58 3.28
C PHE A 54 3.36 17.17 3.34
N ASP A 55 4.11 16.85 4.39
CA ASP A 55 5.50 17.32 4.53
C ASP A 55 6.43 16.53 3.61
N ARG A 56 6.12 15.25 3.39
CA ARG A 56 6.89 14.34 2.52
C ARG A 56 6.05 13.14 2.11
N ALA A 57 6.39 12.58 0.96
CA ALA A 57 5.84 11.32 0.48
C ALA A 57 6.93 10.25 0.33
N PHE A 58 6.58 9.01 0.64
CA PHE A 58 7.35 7.81 0.36
C PHE A 58 6.55 6.90 -0.56
N ALA A 59 7.21 6.33 -1.55
CA ALA A 59 6.52 5.45 -2.49
C ALA A 59 7.34 4.20 -2.83
N SER A 60 6.64 3.12 -3.10
CA SER A 60 7.22 1.95 -3.75
C SER A 60 7.83 2.35 -5.10
N PRO A 61 9.02 1.84 -5.47
CA PRO A 61 9.63 2.11 -6.77
C PRO A 61 8.94 1.39 -7.93
N LEU A 62 8.04 0.42 -7.69
CA LEU A 62 7.30 -0.27 -8.75
C LEU A 62 6.42 0.70 -9.54
N LEU A 63 6.46 0.60 -10.88
CA LEU A 63 5.90 1.59 -11.83
C LEU A 63 4.50 2.08 -11.44
N ARG A 64 3.57 1.19 -11.12
CA ARG A 64 2.19 1.56 -10.77
C ARG A 64 2.08 2.47 -9.53
N ALA A 65 2.91 2.22 -8.51
CA ALA A 65 2.93 3.05 -7.31
C ALA A 65 3.76 4.31 -7.54
N ARG A 66 4.87 4.19 -8.27
CA ARG A 66 5.71 5.30 -8.70
C ARG A 66 4.92 6.34 -9.51
N GLU A 67 4.27 5.94 -10.61
CA GLU A 67 3.46 6.84 -11.44
C GLU A 67 2.34 7.50 -10.63
N THR A 68 1.66 6.72 -9.75
CA THR A 68 0.62 7.28 -8.86
C THR A 68 1.20 8.36 -7.95
N ALA A 69 2.34 8.09 -7.31
CA ALA A 69 2.99 9.03 -6.41
C ALA A 69 3.49 10.28 -7.14
N GLU A 70 4.10 10.12 -8.31
CA GLU A 70 4.57 11.24 -9.14
C GLU A 70 3.41 12.17 -9.52
N ILE A 71 2.26 11.63 -9.97
CA ILE A 71 1.07 12.43 -10.31
C ILE A 71 0.55 13.21 -9.08
N VAL A 72 0.37 12.51 -7.96
CA VAL A 72 -0.21 13.12 -6.74
C VAL A 72 0.75 14.14 -6.13
N CYS A 73 2.03 13.80 -6.01
CA CYS A 73 3.01 14.68 -5.39
C CYS A 73 3.33 15.91 -6.24
N ALA A 74 3.34 15.80 -7.57
CA ALA A 74 3.52 16.94 -8.46
C ALA A 74 2.37 17.95 -8.30
N ALA A 75 1.13 17.49 -8.24
CA ALA A 75 -0.04 18.36 -8.06
C ALA A 75 -0.05 19.06 -6.69
N LEU A 76 0.36 18.37 -5.63
CA LEU A 76 0.37 18.88 -4.25
C LEU A 76 1.71 19.54 -3.85
N GLN A 77 2.70 19.54 -4.73
CA GLN A 77 4.05 20.05 -4.49
C GLN A 77 4.75 19.39 -3.29
N VAL A 78 4.56 18.08 -3.12
CA VAL A 78 5.11 17.28 -2.02
C VAL A 78 6.45 16.66 -2.41
N PRO A 79 7.53 16.80 -1.62
CA PRO A 79 8.77 16.08 -1.82
C PRO A 79 8.54 14.56 -1.79
N LEU A 80 9.04 13.84 -2.81
CA LEU A 80 8.84 12.40 -3.00
C LEU A 80 10.16 11.65 -2.92
N GLU A 81 10.18 10.56 -2.15
CA GLU A 81 11.27 9.60 -2.06
C GLU A 81 10.77 8.20 -2.40
N PHE A 82 11.60 7.40 -3.09
CA PHE A 82 11.29 5.99 -3.37
C PHE A 82 11.99 5.10 -2.36
N ASP A 83 11.24 4.17 -1.79
CA ASP A 83 11.72 3.24 -0.78
C ASP A 83 11.27 1.80 -1.10
N PRO A 84 12.21 0.88 -1.40
CA PRO A 84 11.90 -0.53 -1.66
C PRO A 84 11.15 -1.24 -0.53
N GLY A 85 11.23 -0.73 0.69
CA GLY A 85 10.46 -1.22 1.83
C GLY A 85 8.94 -1.22 1.57
N TRP A 86 8.44 -0.34 0.71
CA TRP A 86 7.03 -0.23 0.34
C TRP A 86 6.62 -1.05 -0.88
N MET A 87 7.52 -1.87 -1.46
CA MET A 87 7.16 -2.78 -2.56
C MET A 87 6.08 -3.78 -2.13
N GLU A 88 5.32 -4.27 -3.11
CA GLU A 88 4.30 -5.29 -2.88
C GLU A 88 4.94 -6.61 -2.38
N ILE A 89 4.11 -7.53 -1.94
CA ILE A 89 4.52 -8.89 -1.60
C ILE A 89 5.22 -9.50 -2.83
N ASN A 90 6.42 -10.02 -2.65
CA ASN A 90 7.06 -10.79 -3.69
C ASN A 90 6.32 -12.11 -3.88
N ASN A 91 5.64 -12.27 -5.00
CA ASN A 91 4.85 -13.45 -5.32
C ASN A 91 5.69 -14.61 -5.91
N GLY A 92 7.02 -14.48 -5.95
CA GLY A 92 7.92 -15.53 -6.47
C GLY A 92 7.55 -15.95 -7.89
N LEU A 93 7.44 -17.26 -8.14
CA LEU A 93 7.12 -17.80 -9.47
C LEU A 93 5.75 -17.36 -10.00
N LEU A 94 4.84 -16.89 -9.16
CA LEU A 94 3.53 -16.39 -9.59
C LEU A 94 3.61 -15.00 -10.26
N ALA A 95 4.70 -14.24 -10.02
CA ALA A 95 4.82 -12.86 -10.48
C ALA A 95 4.67 -12.74 -12.01
N GLY A 96 3.72 -11.93 -12.45
CA GLY A 96 3.38 -11.69 -13.86
C GLY A 96 2.37 -12.65 -14.48
N MET A 97 2.11 -13.80 -13.86
CA MET A 97 1.14 -14.79 -14.37
C MET A 97 -0.30 -14.28 -14.24
N LYS A 98 -1.17 -14.63 -15.20
CA LYS A 98 -2.61 -14.51 -15.01
C LYS A 98 -3.09 -15.47 -13.94
N SER A 99 -4.16 -15.11 -13.21
CA SER A 99 -4.65 -15.94 -12.10
C SER A 99 -4.94 -17.39 -12.49
N GLU A 100 -5.57 -17.61 -13.65
CA GLU A 100 -5.86 -18.96 -14.16
C GLU A 100 -4.61 -19.79 -14.52
N GLU A 101 -3.56 -19.13 -15.00
CA GLU A 101 -2.26 -19.75 -15.30
C GLU A 101 -1.53 -20.11 -14.00
N ALA A 102 -1.54 -19.20 -13.05
CA ALA A 102 -0.89 -19.34 -11.76
C ALA A 102 -1.41 -20.54 -10.96
N GLU A 103 -2.74 -20.73 -10.94
CA GLU A 103 -3.38 -21.87 -10.26
C GLU A 103 -2.95 -23.24 -10.81
N ARG A 104 -2.67 -23.30 -12.12
CA ARG A 104 -2.19 -24.52 -12.79
C ARG A 104 -0.69 -24.74 -12.62
N ALA A 105 0.10 -23.67 -12.75
CA ALA A 105 1.57 -23.75 -12.72
C ALA A 105 2.12 -23.94 -11.30
N VAL A 106 1.50 -23.29 -10.32
CA VAL A 106 1.92 -23.32 -8.91
C VAL A 106 0.66 -23.50 -8.03
N PRO A 107 0.16 -24.73 -7.90
CA PRO A 107 -1.00 -25.00 -7.07
C PRO A 107 -0.84 -24.48 -5.64
N LYS A 108 -1.90 -23.88 -5.12
CA LYS A 108 -1.93 -23.40 -3.74
C LYS A 108 -1.86 -24.61 -2.79
N PRO A 109 -1.03 -24.58 -1.73
CA PRO A 109 -1.04 -25.62 -0.70
C PRO A 109 -2.41 -25.74 -0.02
N ASP A 110 -2.77 -26.95 0.42
CA ASP A 110 -4.01 -27.19 1.16
C ASP A 110 -4.09 -26.39 2.48
N PHE A 111 -2.93 -26.10 3.05
CA PHE A 111 -2.81 -25.32 4.28
C PHE A 111 -1.64 -24.34 4.18
N MET A 112 -1.89 -23.07 4.47
CA MET A 112 -0.89 -22.01 4.48
C MET A 112 -0.64 -21.49 5.89
N THR A 113 0.56 -21.67 6.41
CA THR A 113 1.01 -20.99 7.61
C THR A 113 1.42 -19.54 7.29
N PRO A 114 1.59 -18.66 8.28
CA PRO A 114 2.18 -17.35 8.05
C PRO A 114 3.59 -17.39 7.44
N TYR A 115 4.29 -18.51 7.56
CA TYR A 115 5.65 -18.73 7.06
C TYR A 115 5.69 -19.34 5.66
N THR A 116 4.55 -19.77 5.12
CA THR A 116 4.47 -20.33 3.76
C THR A 116 4.73 -19.24 2.74
N ARG A 117 5.73 -19.46 1.86
CA ARG A 117 6.13 -18.51 0.82
C ARG A 117 5.15 -18.51 -0.34
N TYR A 118 4.79 -17.32 -0.83
CA TYR A 118 4.05 -17.19 -2.08
C TYR A 118 4.90 -17.66 -3.26
N GLY A 119 4.26 -18.37 -4.20
CA GLY A 119 4.93 -18.81 -5.42
C GLY A 119 6.23 -19.58 -5.17
N GLN A 120 6.30 -20.37 -4.09
CA GLN A 120 7.43 -21.19 -3.65
C GLN A 120 8.69 -20.42 -3.20
N ASN A 121 9.10 -19.38 -3.93
CA ASN A 121 10.34 -18.62 -3.68
C ASN A 121 10.10 -17.11 -3.42
N GLY A 122 8.85 -16.70 -3.29
CA GLY A 122 8.50 -15.33 -2.93
C GLY A 122 8.62 -15.05 -1.42
N GLU A 123 8.01 -13.97 -0.96
CA GLU A 123 7.91 -13.67 0.47
C GLU A 123 6.78 -14.50 1.11
N SER A 124 6.92 -14.81 2.39
CA SER A 124 5.83 -15.24 3.26
C SER A 124 5.11 -14.02 3.86
N ARG A 125 3.90 -14.22 4.38
CA ARG A 125 3.20 -13.16 5.12
C ARG A 125 3.98 -12.66 6.33
N TRP A 126 4.74 -13.54 6.98
CA TRP A 126 5.60 -13.20 8.10
C TRP A 126 6.72 -12.25 7.69
N GLU A 127 7.41 -12.54 6.56
CA GLU A 127 8.46 -11.66 6.05
C GLU A 127 7.91 -10.27 5.69
N VAL A 128 6.76 -10.20 5.01
CA VAL A 128 6.11 -8.91 4.68
C VAL A 128 5.66 -8.16 5.94
N TYR A 129 5.13 -8.87 6.94
CA TYR A 129 4.74 -8.26 8.22
C TYR A 129 5.94 -7.63 8.95
N LEU A 130 7.06 -8.34 9.01
CA LEU A 130 8.30 -7.81 9.61
C LEU A 130 8.81 -6.59 8.84
N ARG A 131 8.80 -6.63 7.51
CA ARG A 131 9.18 -5.51 6.65
C ARG A 131 8.25 -4.30 6.86
N ALA A 132 6.95 -4.53 6.92
CA ALA A 132 5.96 -3.48 7.18
C ALA A 132 6.16 -2.83 8.56
N GLY A 133 6.42 -3.65 9.60
CA GLY A 133 6.76 -3.14 10.94
C GLY A 133 8.04 -2.31 10.96
N ARG A 134 9.08 -2.74 10.22
CA ARG A 134 10.31 -1.98 10.05
C ARG A 134 10.06 -0.65 9.35
N ASN A 135 9.28 -0.62 8.27
CA ASN A 135 8.92 0.61 7.57
C ASN A 135 8.22 1.62 8.50
N ILE A 136 7.34 1.15 9.39
CA ILE A 136 6.70 2.03 10.39
C ILE A 136 7.73 2.57 11.37
N GLN A 137 8.65 1.73 11.86
CA GLN A 137 9.72 2.19 12.74
C GLN A 137 10.56 3.27 12.07
N ASP A 138 10.99 3.05 10.83
CA ASP A 138 11.81 4.00 10.05
C ASP A 138 11.08 5.33 9.81
N LEU A 139 9.74 5.32 9.65
CA LEU A 139 8.92 6.53 9.59
C LEU A 139 8.86 7.26 10.95
N LEU A 140 8.80 6.53 12.07
CA LEU A 140 8.76 7.11 13.41
C LEU A 140 10.11 7.67 13.87
N GLU A 141 11.21 7.33 13.22
CA GLU A 141 12.54 7.94 13.41
C GLU A 141 12.69 9.30 12.70
N LYS A 142 11.77 9.62 11.77
CA LYS A 142 11.73 10.91 11.10
C LYS A 142 11.10 11.98 12.00
N PRO A 143 11.27 13.28 11.71
CA PRO A 143 10.58 14.35 12.43
C PRO A 143 9.06 14.13 12.47
N VAL A 144 8.42 14.57 13.54
CA VAL A 144 6.95 14.57 13.61
C VAL A 144 6.38 15.38 12.43
N GLY A 145 5.43 14.80 11.70
CA GLY A 145 4.92 15.42 10.47
C GLY A 145 3.75 14.68 9.86
N ASN A 146 3.34 15.15 8.68
CA ASN A 146 2.26 14.59 7.88
C ASN A 146 2.85 13.89 6.65
N TYR A 147 2.77 12.58 6.61
CA TYR A 147 3.40 11.72 5.62
C TYR A 147 2.39 11.03 4.70
N LEU A 148 2.67 11.06 3.40
CA LEU A 148 1.95 10.27 2.40
C LEU A 148 2.79 9.02 2.06
N ILE A 149 2.17 7.84 2.08
CA ILE A 149 2.79 6.58 1.69
C ILE A 149 2.01 6.01 0.51
N VAL A 150 2.66 5.85 -0.64
CA VAL A 150 2.03 5.28 -1.85
C VAL A 150 2.58 3.89 -2.10
N ALA A 151 1.73 2.88 -1.94
CA ALA A 151 2.14 1.49 -1.97
C ALA A 151 1.06 0.55 -2.57
N HIS A 152 0.97 -0.68 -2.09
CA HIS A 152 0.18 -1.75 -2.67
C HIS A 152 -0.72 -2.42 -1.62
N GLY A 153 -1.74 -3.14 -2.09
CA GLY A 153 -2.75 -3.73 -1.20
C GLY A 153 -2.19 -4.69 -0.17
N GLY A 154 -1.24 -5.55 -0.54
CA GLY A 154 -0.68 -6.57 0.35
C GLY A 154 0.19 -5.96 1.44
N VAL A 155 1.18 -5.14 1.07
CA VAL A 155 2.06 -4.48 2.06
C VAL A 155 1.28 -3.52 2.95
N LEU A 156 0.30 -2.78 2.43
CA LEU A 156 -0.55 -1.90 3.25
C LEU A 156 -1.39 -2.68 4.26
N ASN A 157 -1.93 -3.85 3.89
CA ASN A 157 -2.60 -4.73 4.86
C ASN A 157 -1.65 -5.16 5.99
N MET A 158 -0.42 -5.57 5.67
CA MET A 158 0.56 -5.95 6.69
C MET A 158 0.99 -4.76 7.54
N THR A 159 1.03 -3.56 6.98
CA THR A 159 1.26 -2.32 7.72
C THR A 159 0.14 -2.07 8.75
N LEU A 160 -1.12 -2.22 8.35
CA LEU A 160 -2.24 -2.08 9.30
C LEU A 160 -2.23 -3.18 10.36
N TYR A 161 -1.87 -4.42 10.01
CA TYR A 161 -1.68 -5.49 10.99
C TYR A 161 -0.62 -5.12 12.03
N ALA A 162 0.53 -4.58 11.60
CA ALA A 162 1.60 -4.15 12.51
C ALA A 162 1.16 -2.99 13.42
N ILE A 163 0.50 -1.96 12.88
CA ILE A 163 0.00 -0.80 13.63
C ILE A 163 -1.06 -1.21 14.67
N LEU A 164 -1.98 -2.10 14.29
CA LEU A 164 -3.12 -2.49 15.12
C LEU A 164 -2.82 -3.69 16.04
N GLY A 165 -1.61 -4.25 15.98
CA GLY A 165 -1.21 -5.41 16.77
C GLY A 165 -2.00 -6.68 16.41
N ILE A 166 -2.43 -6.83 15.16
CA ILE A 166 -3.20 -7.99 14.71
C ILE A 166 -2.24 -9.15 14.42
N PRO A 167 -2.39 -10.31 15.09
CA PRO A 167 -1.54 -11.45 14.84
C PRO A 167 -1.83 -12.08 13.47
N LEU A 168 -0.79 -12.63 12.84
CA LEU A 168 -0.95 -13.38 11.60
C LEU A 168 -1.58 -14.74 11.87
N GLN A 169 -2.61 -15.07 11.13
CA GLN A 169 -3.35 -16.33 11.22
C GLN A 169 -3.07 -17.22 10.01
N ALA A 170 -3.21 -18.53 10.19
CA ALA A 170 -3.10 -19.50 9.11
C ALA A 170 -4.20 -19.31 8.05
N ASP A 171 -4.00 -19.89 6.87
CA ASP A 171 -4.92 -19.88 5.72
C ASP A 171 -5.40 -18.48 5.30
N VAL A 172 -4.59 -17.47 5.55
CA VAL A 172 -4.91 -16.08 5.25
C VAL A 172 -6.23 -15.65 5.91
N SER A 173 -6.66 -16.37 6.96
CA SER A 173 -7.79 -15.98 7.80
C SER A 173 -7.45 -14.72 8.61
N GLY A 174 -8.46 -14.00 9.04
CA GLY A 174 -8.30 -12.74 9.75
C GLY A 174 -8.86 -11.54 8.97
N PRO A 175 -8.90 -10.36 9.58
CA PRO A 175 -9.48 -9.18 8.96
C PRO A 175 -8.72 -8.77 7.69
N ARG A 176 -9.46 -8.33 6.67
CA ARG A 176 -8.88 -7.79 5.43
C ARG A 176 -9.30 -6.34 5.28
N PHE A 177 -8.31 -5.48 5.15
CA PHE A 177 -8.53 -4.08 4.80
C PHE A 177 -8.53 -3.96 3.27
N VAL A 178 -9.71 -3.70 2.69
CA VAL A 178 -9.89 -3.71 1.23
C VAL A 178 -9.44 -2.36 0.66
N PHE A 179 -8.17 -2.28 0.30
CA PHE A 179 -7.68 -1.16 -0.48
C PHE A 179 -8.03 -1.36 -1.96
N ASN A 180 -9.01 -0.64 -2.48
CA ASN A 180 -9.23 -0.50 -3.92
C ASN A 180 -8.19 0.47 -4.54
N ASN A 181 -8.11 0.56 -5.87
CA ASN A 181 -7.18 1.50 -6.52
C ASN A 181 -7.48 2.94 -6.10
N THR A 182 -6.44 3.71 -5.75
CA THR A 182 -6.49 5.08 -5.22
C THR A 182 -7.36 5.25 -3.96
N THR A 183 -7.58 4.20 -3.19
CA THR A 183 -8.17 4.30 -1.85
C THR A 183 -7.08 4.42 -0.80
N PHE A 184 -7.41 5.03 0.33
CA PHE A 184 -6.43 5.31 1.37
C PHE A 184 -7.00 5.17 2.78
N ALA A 185 -6.08 4.93 3.72
CA ALA A 185 -6.35 4.94 5.16
C ALA A 185 -5.53 6.06 5.83
N LYS A 186 -6.17 6.83 6.70
CA LYS A 186 -5.52 7.91 7.45
C LYS A 186 -5.41 7.57 8.93
N PHE A 187 -4.20 7.65 9.45
CA PHE A 187 -3.87 7.40 10.85
C PHE A 187 -3.15 8.58 11.48
N THR A 188 -3.29 8.73 12.79
CA THR A 188 -2.38 9.52 13.59
C THR A 188 -1.74 8.66 14.68
N TYR A 189 -0.51 9.00 15.02
CA TYR A 189 0.21 8.38 16.13
C TYR A 189 0.68 9.44 17.11
N GLU A 190 0.38 9.23 18.39
CA GLU A 190 0.77 10.08 19.51
C GLU A 190 1.92 9.40 20.29
N PRO A 191 3.19 9.80 20.09
CA PRO A 191 4.32 9.13 20.75
C PRO A 191 4.26 9.16 22.27
N ALA A 192 3.84 10.28 22.85
CA ALA A 192 3.80 10.47 24.31
C ALA A 192 2.86 9.47 25.03
N ARG A 193 1.87 8.92 24.32
CA ARG A 193 0.89 7.99 24.87
C ARG A 193 0.91 6.62 24.18
N HIS A 194 1.73 6.46 23.17
CA HIS A 194 1.77 5.27 22.31
C HIS A 194 0.39 4.89 21.77
N VAL A 195 -0.34 5.89 21.21
CA VAL A 195 -1.72 5.70 20.73
C VAL A 195 -1.81 5.92 19.24
N TRP A 196 -2.29 4.91 18.53
CA TRP A 196 -2.70 5.00 17.15
C TRP A 196 -4.20 5.30 17.06
N ARG A 197 -4.58 6.18 16.12
CA ARG A 197 -5.99 6.48 15.82
C ARG A 197 -6.20 6.38 14.32
N MET A 198 -7.16 5.58 13.89
CA MET A 198 -7.63 5.56 12.51
C MET A 198 -8.75 6.59 12.34
N TRP A 199 -8.58 7.54 11.43
CA TRP A 199 -9.54 8.61 11.18
C TRP A 199 -10.46 8.33 10.01
N ASN A 200 -9.92 7.69 8.98
CA ASN A 200 -10.65 7.42 7.76
C ASN A 200 -10.08 6.19 7.06
N PHE A 201 -10.97 5.40 6.50
CA PHE A 201 -10.66 4.39 5.50
C PHE A 201 -11.57 4.69 4.30
N ASP A 202 -11.04 5.42 3.31
CA ASP A 202 -11.78 5.79 2.09
C ASP A 202 -11.59 4.66 1.06
N ASP A 203 -12.60 3.81 0.95
CA ASP A 203 -12.65 2.68 0.02
C ASP A 203 -13.34 3.04 -1.31
N ARG A 204 -13.78 4.29 -1.46
CA ARG A 204 -14.47 4.76 -2.68
C ARG A 204 -13.48 4.91 -3.81
N PRO A 205 -13.55 4.07 -4.85
CA PRO A 205 -12.71 4.27 -6.03
C PRO A 205 -13.07 5.61 -6.67
N GLN A 206 -12.05 6.29 -7.21
CA GLN A 206 -12.25 7.53 -7.96
C GLN A 206 -12.94 7.18 -9.29
N ARG A 207 -14.28 7.01 -9.26
CA ARG A 207 -15.08 6.71 -10.45
C ARG A 207 -15.24 7.96 -11.31
N LYS A 208 -15.41 7.78 -12.63
CA LYS A 208 -15.94 8.85 -13.48
C LYS A 208 -17.34 9.18 -12.99
N GLU A 209 -17.61 10.45 -12.71
CA GLU A 209 -18.99 10.92 -12.67
C GLU A 209 -19.55 10.73 -14.07
N GLY A 210 -20.62 9.95 -14.20
CA GLY A 210 -21.33 9.70 -15.45
C GLY A 210 -22.15 10.89 -15.88
#